data_99f274d6692c7d24ab9b5dccc9aea1b6
#
_entry.id   99f274d6692c7d24ab9b5dccc9aea1b6
#
_cell.length_a   1.000
_cell.length_b   1.000
_cell.length_c   1.000
_cell.angle_alpha   90.00
_cell.angle_beta   90.00
_cell.angle_gamma   90.00
#
_symmetry.space_group_name_H-M   'P 1'
#
loop_
_entity.id
_entity.type
_entity.pdbx_description
1 polymer ?
#
loop_
_entity_poly.entity_id
_entity_poly.type
_entity_poly.pdbx_seq_one_letter_code
_entity_poly.pdbx_strand_id
1 'polypeptide(L)'
;MDFVTVSTGLILPYWMGLPIRYIQKAVWNGVTYSAFQWVTVPAILVCGTSVLKTKQDCDRSMALTFTLNMLGLGLAVLMLLCWQHYYLTQPNGTTLPTLTTLKSFGANWLVALYGLVLFLCLISSAVCIIFGFVNRFENVKFLQKVENVPVRRALVSAFIMVVSMGISFVGLTNVVKYGYGYCGYLGIAIIIVPLLTVGFYKNRKFMKENSQDAKVSFEEVYEEN
;
A
#
# COMPACT_ATOMS: atom_id res chain seq x y z
N MET A 1 -17.95 -1.16 4.02
CA MET A 1 -17.01 -0.81 5.10
C MET A 1 -16.58 0.61 4.80
N ASP A 2 -17.25 1.58 5.39
CA ASP A 2 -17.02 2.97 5.04
C ASP A 2 -15.71 3.42 5.71
N PHE A 3 -14.82 4.02 4.94
CA PHE A 3 -13.59 4.64 5.42
C PHE A 3 -13.87 5.61 6.59
N VAL A 4 -15.05 6.23 6.58
CA VAL A 4 -15.60 7.08 7.64
C VAL A 4 -15.78 6.33 8.95
N THR A 5 -16.24 5.07 8.92
CA THR A 5 -16.41 4.25 10.13
C THR A 5 -15.07 3.85 10.77
N VAL A 6 -13.99 3.77 10.01
CA VAL A 6 -12.65 3.50 10.56
C VAL A 6 -12.08 4.72 11.26
N SER A 7 -12.15 5.89 10.64
CA SER A 7 -11.59 7.14 11.21
C SER A 7 -12.42 7.67 12.37
N THR A 8 -13.74 7.66 12.26
CA THR A 8 -14.65 8.06 13.35
C THR A 8 -14.72 7.02 14.47
N GLY A 9 -14.59 5.72 14.14
CA GLY A 9 -14.56 4.65 15.12
C GLY A 9 -13.37 4.68 16.08
N LEU A 10 -12.26 5.32 15.70
CA LEU A 10 -11.05 5.40 16.54
C LEU A 10 -11.08 6.60 17.53
N ILE A 11 -11.71 7.69 17.15
CA ILE A 11 -11.65 8.96 17.92
C ILE A 11 -12.94 9.19 18.72
N LEU A 12 -14.10 8.92 18.15
CA LEU A 12 -15.40 9.12 18.79
C LEU A 12 -15.67 8.23 20.05
N PRO A 13 -15.22 6.97 20.13
CA PRO A 13 -15.48 6.11 21.28
C PRO A 13 -14.93 6.68 22.59
N TYR A 14 -13.79 7.36 22.52
CA TYR A 14 -13.13 7.91 23.71
C TYR A 14 -13.91 9.08 24.34
N TRP A 15 -14.58 9.88 23.50
CA TRP A 15 -15.31 11.08 23.94
C TRP A 15 -16.79 10.82 24.26
N MET A 16 -17.38 9.75 23.73
CA MET A 16 -18.82 9.47 23.81
C MET A 16 -19.17 8.23 24.64
N GLY A 17 -18.21 7.57 25.30
CA GLY A 17 -18.49 6.37 26.11
C GLY A 17 -19.05 5.18 25.33
N LEU A 18 -18.68 5.04 24.05
CA LEU A 18 -19.16 3.97 23.18
C LEU A 18 -18.69 2.59 23.65
N PRO A 19 -19.51 1.54 23.51
CA PRO A 19 -19.17 0.21 23.99
C PRO A 19 -17.93 -0.36 23.32
N ILE A 20 -17.11 -1.10 24.07
CA ILE A 20 -15.84 -1.75 23.69
C ILE A 20 -15.94 -2.47 22.33
N ARG A 21 -17.11 -2.95 21.95
CA ARG A 21 -17.41 -3.59 20.66
C ARG A 21 -17.09 -2.71 19.43
N TYR A 22 -17.26 -1.41 19.53
CA TYR A 22 -16.95 -0.49 18.43
C TYR A 22 -15.44 -0.25 18.30
N ILE A 23 -14.73 -0.20 19.42
CA ILE A 23 -13.27 -0.09 19.46
C ILE A 23 -12.65 -1.34 18.81
N GLN A 24 -13.12 -2.52 19.17
CA GLN A 24 -12.65 -3.79 18.60
C GLN A 24 -12.86 -3.85 17.07
N LYS A 25 -14.04 -3.42 16.58
CA LYS A 25 -14.31 -3.31 15.15
C LYS A 25 -13.41 -2.29 14.45
N ALA A 26 -13.16 -1.14 15.06
CA ALA A 26 -12.31 -0.11 14.50
C ALA A 26 -10.86 -0.58 14.38
N VAL A 27 -10.33 -1.22 15.44
CA VAL A 27 -8.98 -1.83 15.43
C VAL A 27 -8.88 -2.90 14.35
N TRP A 28 -9.85 -3.81 14.28
CA TRP A 28 -9.86 -4.87 13.26
C TRP A 28 -9.89 -4.32 11.83
N ASN A 29 -10.71 -3.29 11.60
CA ASN A 29 -10.75 -2.60 10.31
C ASN A 29 -9.42 -1.92 9.98
N GLY A 30 -8.75 -1.31 10.97
CA GLY A 30 -7.42 -0.73 10.80
C GLY A 30 -6.37 -1.78 10.45
N VAL A 31 -6.38 -2.93 11.12
CA VAL A 31 -5.49 -4.06 10.81
C VAL A 31 -5.73 -4.59 9.40
N THR A 32 -7.00 -4.78 9.00
CA THR A 32 -7.35 -5.27 7.66
C THR A 32 -6.94 -4.27 6.57
N TYR A 33 -7.12 -2.98 6.83
CA TYR A 33 -6.67 -1.92 5.91
C TYR A 33 -5.15 -1.89 5.77
N SER A 34 -4.42 -1.98 6.87
CA SER A 34 -2.95 -2.07 6.85
C SER A 34 -2.49 -3.30 6.09
N ALA A 35 -3.13 -4.45 6.31
CA ALA A 35 -2.82 -5.69 5.61
C ALA A 35 -3.06 -5.61 4.09
N PHE A 36 -4.11 -4.90 3.65
CA PHE A 36 -4.32 -4.61 2.25
C PHE A 36 -3.17 -3.79 1.64
N GLN A 37 -2.65 -2.82 2.37
CA GLN A 37 -1.50 -2.02 1.90
C GLN A 37 -0.24 -2.86 1.69
N TRP A 38 -0.04 -3.92 2.47
CA TRP A 38 1.09 -4.84 2.30
C TRP A 38 1.06 -5.61 0.98
N VAL A 39 -0.09 -5.73 0.32
CA VAL A 39 -0.19 -6.37 -1.01
C VAL A 39 0.58 -5.59 -2.07
N THR A 40 0.76 -4.28 -1.90
CA THR A 40 1.51 -3.43 -2.83
C THR A 40 3.02 -3.48 -2.61
N VAL A 41 3.50 -3.95 -1.46
CA VAL A 41 4.93 -3.99 -1.09
C VAL A 41 5.79 -4.74 -2.12
N PRO A 42 5.42 -5.92 -2.63
CA PRO A 42 6.22 -6.60 -3.64
C PRO A 42 6.44 -5.78 -4.92
N ALA A 43 5.44 -5.01 -5.36
CA ALA A 43 5.56 -4.14 -6.52
C ALA A 43 6.51 -2.96 -6.24
N ILE A 44 6.42 -2.35 -5.05
CA ILE A 44 7.31 -1.27 -4.61
C ILE A 44 8.75 -1.76 -4.51
N LEU A 45 8.98 -2.95 -3.96
CA LEU A 45 10.32 -3.54 -3.85
C LEU A 45 10.95 -3.74 -5.24
N VAL A 46 10.20 -4.26 -6.21
CA VAL A 46 10.69 -4.45 -7.59
C VAL A 46 11.09 -3.12 -8.22
N CYS A 47 10.29 -2.07 -8.03
CA CYS A 47 10.63 -0.72 -8.51
C CYS A 47 11.83 -0.11 -7.74
N GLY A 48 11.92 -0.36 -6.44
CA GLY A 48 12.96 0.19 -5.56
C GLY A 48 14.34 -0.42 -5.74
N THR A 49 14.45 -1.67 -6.14
CA THR A 49 15.75 -2.39 -6.30
C THR A 49 16.69 -1.74 -7.30
N SER A 50 16.17 -1.00 -8.27
CA SER A 50 16.99 -0.26 -9.26
C SER A 50 17.63 0.99 -8.67
N VAL A 51 17.04 1.58 -7.63
CA VAL A 51 17.43 2.87 -7.05
C VAL A 51 18.15 2.69 -5.71
N LEU A 52 17.64 1.83 -4.85
CA LEU A 52 18.13 1.61 -3.49
C LEU A 52 19.24 0.54 -3.49
N LYS A 53 20.49 0.98 -3.55
CA LYS A 53 21.67 0.07 -3.62
C LYS A 53 22.33 -0.12 -2.26
N THR A 54 22.25 0.87 -1.37
CA THR A 54 22.92 0.87 -0.08
C THR A 54 21.92 0.72 1.06
N LYS A 55 22.31 0.03 2.13
CA LYS A 55 21.47 -0.12 3.33
C LYS A 55 21.08 1.25 3.92
N GLN A 56 22.02 2.20 3.95
CA GLN A 56 21.77 3.55 4.46
C GLN A 56 20.72 4.30 3.63
N ASP A 57 20.73 4.14 2.29
CA ASP A 57 19.74 4.76 1.41
C ASP A 57 18.35 4.15 1.65
N CYS A 58 18.31 2.84 1.88
CA CYS A 58 17.08 2.13 2.22
C CYS A 58 16.49 2.63 3.55
N ASP A 59 17.30 2.70 4.61
CA ASP A 59 16.87 3.13 5.94
C ASP A 59 16.40 4.60 5.93
N ARG A 60 17.12 5.49 5.22
CA ARG A 60 16.72 6.90 5.06
C ARG A 60 15.42 7.04 4.26
N SER A 61 15.31 6.30 3.17
CA SER A 61 14.11 6.30 2.33
C SER A 61 12.89 5.80 3.10
N MET A 62 13.05 4.74 3.88
CA MET A 62 11.97 4.21 4.73
C MET A 62 11.55 5.20 5.81
N ALA A 63 12.50 5.82 6.52
CA ALA A 63 12.22 6.81 7.56
C ALA A 63 11.52 8.04 6.98
N LEU A 64 11.98 8.56 5.84
CA LEU A 64 11.37 9.69 5.16
C LEU A 64 9.94 9.37 4.70
N THR A 65 9.76 8.22 4.06
CA THR A 65 8.45 7.76 3.58
C THR A 65 7.48 7.56 4.75
N PHE A 66 7.93 6.96 5.85
CA PHE A 66 7.12 6.80 7.06
C PHE A 66 6.67 8.15 7.61
N THR A 67 7.59 9.10 7.75
CA THR A 67 7.29 10.43 8.29
C THR A 67 6.30 11.19 7.40
N LEU A 68 6.53 11.19 6.08
CA LEU A 68 5.64 11.86 5.12
C LEU A 68 4.24 11.22 5.10
N ASN A 69 4.17 9.89 5.16
CA ASN A 69 2.87 9.20 5.24
C ASN A 69 2.12 9.51 6.54
N MET A 70 2.81 9.51 7.68
CA MET A 70 2.19 9.87 8.98
C MET A 70 1.65 11.29 8.98
N LEU A 71 2.41 12.25 8.45
CA LEU A 71 1.96 13.63 8.33
C LEU A 71 0.78 13.77 7.36
N GLY A 72 0.88 13.16 6.16
CA GLY A 72 -0.17 13.21 5.16
C GLY A 72 -1.47 12.57 5.64
N LEU A 73 -1.38 11.39 6.25
CA LEU A 73 -2.54 10.69 6.81
C LEU A 73 -3.16 11.47 7.98
N GLY A 74 -2.34 12.02 8.88
CA GLY A 74 -2.79 12.83 9.99
C GLY A 74 -3.56 14.07 9.52
N LEU A 75 -3.01 14.81 8.56
CA LEU A 75 -3.68 15.97 7.97
C LEU A 75 -4.98 15.59 7.25
N ALA A 76 -5.00 14.49 6.52
CA ALA A 76 -6.20 13.98 5.85
C ALA A 76 -7.30 13.62 6.87
N VAL A 77 -6.95 12.95 7.96
CA VAL A 77 -7.90 12.62 9.04
C VAL A 77 -8.44 13.88 9.70
N LEU A 78 -7.59 14.86 10.03
CA LEU A 78 -8.02 16.13 10.60
C LEU A 78 -8.99 16.87 9.66
N MET A 79 -8.68 16.94 8.37
CA MET A 79 -9.56 17.53 7.37
C MET A 79 -10.92 16.82 7.33
N LEU A 80 -10.93 15.50 7.32
CA LEU A 80 -12.18 14.72 7.31
C LEU A 80 -13.00 14.91 8.58
N LEU A 81 -12.37 15.05 9.74
CA LEU A 81 -13.08 15.31 11.00
C LEU A 81 -13.68 16.74 11.02
N CYS A 82 -12.91 17.74 10.62
CA CYS A 82 -13.40 19.13 10.58
C CYS A 82 -14.61 19.32 9.65
N TRP A 83 -14.64 18.60 8.54
CA TRP A 83 -15.68 18.73 7.50
C TRP A 83 -16.72 17.61 7.52
N GLN A 84 -16.75 16.77 8.57
CA GLN A 84 -17.59 15.59 8.66
C GLN A 84 -19.08 15.89 8.40
N HIS A 85 -19.61 16.91 9.02
CA HIS A 85 -21.01 17.29 8.85
C HIS A 85 -21.36 17.61 7.39
N TYR A 86 -20.47 18.29 6.67
CA TYR A 86 -20.71 18.69 5.30
C TYR A 86 -20.78 17.50 4.33
N TYR A 87 -19.77 16.61 4.32
CA TYR A 87 -19.77 15.50 3.36
C TYR A 87 -20.79 14.40 3.71
N LEU A 88 -21.27 14.31 4.97
CA LEU A 88 -22.33 13.39 5.35
C LEU A 88 -23.73 13.86 4.87
N THR A 89 -23.93 15.15 4.71
CA THR A 89 -25.21 15.73 4.24
C THR A 89 -25.34 15.75 2.71
N GLN A 90 -24.24 15.66 1.98
CA GLN A 90 -24.25 15.71 0.52
C GLN A 90 -24.51 14.32 -0.11
N PRO A 91 -25.31 14.22 -1.21
CA PRO A 91 -25.47 12.99 -1.94
C PRO A 91 -24.12 12.52 -2.50
N ASN A 92 -23.78 11.27 -2.22
CA ASN A 92 -22.47 10.65 -2.55
C ASN A 92 -21.23 11.29 -1.91
N GLY A 93 -21.39 12.19 -0.94
CA GLY A 93 -20.28 12.87 -0.26
C GLY A 93 -19.31 11.92 0.46
N THR A 94 -19.81 10.77 0.92
CA THR A 94 -19.01 9.72 1.57
C THR A 94 -18.15 8.91 0.59
N THR A 95 -18.44 8.94 -0.71
CA THR A 95 -17.66 8.20 -1.73
C THR A 95 -16.31 8.87 -1.97
N LEU A 96 -16.29 10.20 -2.07
CA LEU A 96 -15.08 11.01 -2.25
C LEU A 96 -15.12 12.23 -1.31
N PRO A 97 -14.93 12.01 0.00
CA PRO A 97 -15.15 13.06 1.00
C PRO A 97 -14.20 14.25 0.81
N THR A 98 -12.95 14.02 0.41
CA THR A 98 -11.98 15.08 0.13
C THR A 98 -12.44 15.98 -1.02
N LEU A 99 -12.92 15.40 -2.11
CA LEU A 99 -13.43 16.16 -3.25
C LEU A 99 -14.68 16.98 -2.89
N THR A 100 -15.56 16.38 -2.10
CA THR A 100 -16.77 17.03 -1.61
C THR A 100 -16.42 18.24 -0.71
N THR A 101 -15.44 18.06 0.19
CA THR A 101 -14.93 19.12 1.05
C THR A 101 -14.32 20.25 0.22
N LEU A 102 -13.50 19.94 -0.80
CA LEU A 102 -12.90 20.96 -1.66
C LEU A 102 -13.95 21.78 -2.44
N LYS A 103 -15.03 21.13 -2.87
CA LYS A 103 -16.15 21.85 -3.50
C LYS A 103 -16.83 22.85 -2.57
N SER A 104 -16.83 22.63 -1.25
CA SER A 104 -17.41 23.54 -0.28
C SER A 104 -16.69 24.89 -0.21
N PHE A 105 -15.40 24.94 -0.56
CA PHE A 105 -14.64 26.18 -0.62
C PHE A 105 -15.02 27.11 -1.79
N GLY A 106 -15.81 26.62 -2.76
CA GLY A 106 -16.22 27.40 -3.94
C GLY A 106 -15.11 27.75 -4.92
N ALA A 107 -13.89 27.25 -4.69
CA ALA A 107 -12.71 27.51 -5.52
C ALA A 107 -12.56 26.44 -6.61
N ASN A 108 -13.14 26.63 -7.77
CA ASN A 108 -13.12 25.67 -8.87
C ASN A 108 -11.68 25.31 -9.33
N TRP A 109 -10.74 26.25 -9.26
CA TRP A 109 -9.35 25.99 -9.59
C TRP A 109 -8.69 24.95 -8.64
N LEU A 110 -9.07 24.98 -7.36
CA LEU A 110 -8.56 24.05 -6.35
C LEU A 110 -9.07 22.62 -6.61
N VAL A 111 -10.35 22.51 -7.02
CA VAL A 111 -10.96 21.22 -7.42
C VAL A 111 -10.27 20.66 -8.67
N ALA A 112 -9.97 21.52 -9.66
CA ALA A 112 -9.26 21.13 -10.87
C ALA A 112 -7.82 20.67 -10.57
N LEU A 113 -7.10 21.42 -9.75
CA LEU A 113 -5.74 21.09 -9.30
C LEU A 113 -5.72 19.75 -8.56
N TYR A 114 -6.64 19.54 -7.61
CA TYR A 114 -6.78 18.29 -6.89
C TYR A 114 -7.07 17.12 -7.84
N GLY A 115 -7.98 17.30 -8.80
CA GLY A 115 -8.31 16.32 -9.82
C GLY A 115 -7.09 15.93 -10.66
N LEU A 116 -6.28 16.90 -11.08
CA LEU A 116 -5.05 16.67 -11.83
C LEU A 116 -4.04 15.87 -11.01
N VAL A 117 -3.79 16.29 -9.75
CA VAL A 117 -2.85 15.59 -8.84
C VAL A 117 -3.33 14.16 -8.59
N LEU A 118 -4.62 13.97 -8.31
CA LEU A 118 -5.21 12.64 -8.13
C LEU A 118 -5.00 11.76 -9.37
N PHE A 119 -5.25 12.29 -10.57
CA PHE A 119 -5.08 11.59 -11.83
C PHE A 119 -3.61 11.14 -12.04
N LEU A 120 -2.66 12.04 -11.80
CA LEU A 120 -1.23 11.72 -11.89
C LEU A 120 -0.80 10.65 -10.88
N CYS A 121 -1.30 10.74 -9.64
CA CYS A 121 -1.05 9.72 -8.61
C CYS A 121 -1.61 8.35 -9.01
N LEU A 122 -2.81 8.31 -9.58
CA LEU A 122 -3.42 7.06 -10.05
C LEU A 122 -2.63 6.43 -11.20
N ILE A 123 -2.21 7.22 -12.19
CA ILE A 123 -1.35 6.73 -13.28
C ILE A 123 -0.04 6.19 -12.75
N SER A 124 0.66 6.94 -11.90
CA SER A 124 1.93 6.52 -11.32
C SER A 124 1.80 5.20 -10.56
N SER A 125 0.78 5.07 -9.72
CA SER A 125 0.50 3.84 -8.98
C SER A 125 0.17 2.66 -9.90
N ALA A 126 -0.65 2.89 -10.95
CA ALA A 126 -1.02 1.87 -11.92
C ALA A 126 0.22 1.35 -12.68
N VAL A 127 1.11 2.26 -13.11
CA VAL A 127 2.36 1.89 -13.79
C VAL A 127 3.25 1.03 -12.89
N CYS A 128 3.42 1.39 -11.62
CA CYS A 128 4.20 0.60 -10.66
C CYS A 128 3.63 -0.80 -10.45
N ILE A 129 2.30 -0.92 -10.32
CA ILE A 129 1.63 -2.21 -10.13
C ILE A 129 1.77 -3.07 -11.37
N ILE A 130 1.50 -2.50 -12.56
CA ILE A 130 1.65 -3.21 -13.85
C ILE A 130 3.08 -3.68 -14.05
N PHE A 131 4.06 -2.83 -13.76
CA PHE A 131 5.48 -3.18 -13.86
C PHE A 131 5.86 -4.34 -12.93
N GLY A 132 5.42 -4.29 -11.67
CA GLY A 132 5.61 -5.38 -10.72
C GLY A 132 4.97 -6.69 -11.17
N PHE A 133 3.78 -6.61 -11.76
CA PHE A 133 3.06 -7.75 -12.31
C PHE A 133 3.77 -8.34 -13.54
N VAL A 134 4.19 -7.49 -14.47
CA VAL A 134 4.93 -7.89 -15.67
C VAL A 134 6.22 -8.63 -15.30
N ASN A 135 7.04 -8.07 -14.41
CA ASN A 135 8.29 -8.69 -13.95
C ASN A 135 8.07 -10.08 -13.31
N ARG A 136 6.91 -10.26 -12.67
CA ARG A 136 6.59 -11.56 -12.05
C ARG A 136 6.14 -12.61 -13.07
N PHE A 137 5.36 -12.19 -14.06
CA PHE A 137 4.68 -13.09 -14.99
C PHE A 137 5.35 -13.24 -16.36
N GLU A 138 6.24 -12.33 -16.76
CA GLU A 138 6.93 -12.43 -18.07
C GLU A 138 7.76 -13.73 -18.24
N ASN A 139 8.18 -14.34 -17.12
CA ASN A 139 9.00 -15.55 -17.12
C ASN A 139 8.19 -16.84 -16.94
N VAL A 140 6.87 -16.79 -16.96
CA VAL A 140 6.03 -17.98 -16.87
C VAL A 140 6.19 -18.83 -18.14
N LYS A 141 6.36 -20.15 -17.97
CA LYS A 141 6.64 -21.12 -19.05
C LYS A 141 5.68 -21.01 -20.26
N PHE A 142 4.42 -20.66 -20.03
CA PHE A 142 3.43 -20.48 -21.09
C PHE A 142 3.73 -19.26 -21.98
N LEU A 143 4.20 -18.17 -21.37
CA LEU A 143 4.54 -16.91 -22.07
C LEU A 143 5.94 -16.96 -22.71
N GLN A 144 6.81 -17.87 -22.27
CA GLN A 144 8.12 -18.07 -22.87
C GLN A 144 8.08 -18.61 -24.32
N LYS A 145 6.93 -19.11 -24.76
CA LYS A 145 6.70 -19.47 -26.17
C LYS A 145 6.73 -18.25 -27.13
N VAL A 146 6.56 -17.06 -26.59
CA VAL A 146 6.69 -15.80 -27.34
C VAL A 146 8.13 -15.33 -27.23
N GLU A 147 8.92 -15.48 -28.30
CA GLU A 147 10.35 -15.16 -28.34
C GLU A 147 10.63 -13.66 -28.09
N ASN A 148 9.75 -12.79 -28.59
CA ASN A 148 9.91 -11.34 -28.45
C ASN A 148 9.53 -10.86 -27.05
N VAL A 149 10.55 -10.45 -26.26
CA VAL A 149 10.40 -9.92 -24.89
C VAL A 149 9.43 -8.73 -24.81
N PRO A 150 9.52 -7.68 -25.69
CA PRO A 150 8.60 -6.55 -25.62
C PRO A 150 7.15 -6.95 -25.90
N VAL A 151 6.91 -7.88 -26.82
CA VAL A 151 5.56 -8.39 -27.11
C VAL A 151 4.99 -9.16 -25.92
N ARG A 152 5.80 -9.97 -25.27
CA ARG A 152 5.44 -10.71 -24.05
C ARG A 152 5.03 -9.78 -22.92
N ARG A 153 5.80 -8.71 -22.68
CA ARG A 153 5.48 -7.68 -21.68
C ARG A 153 4.20 -6.94 -22.02
N ALA A 154 4.02 -6.58 -23.28
CA ALA A 154 2.79 -5.94 -23.75
C ALA A 154 1.56 -6.83 -23.56
N LEU A 155 1.66 -8.14 -23.81
CA LEU A 155 0.58 -9.10 -23.59
C LEU A 155 0.19 -9.19 -22.12
N VAL A 156 1.15 -9.29 -21.21
CA VAL A 156 0.89 -9.32 -19.76
C VAL A 156 0.25 -8.02 -19.30
N SER A 157 0.75 -6.88 -19.78
CA SER A 157 0.19 -5.56 -19.45
C SER A 157 -1.26 -5.41 -19.97
N ALA A 158 -1.51 -5.81 -21.20
CA ALA A 158 -2.85 -5.77 -21.78
C ALA A 158 -3.83 -6.66 -21.02
N PHE A 159 -3.40 -7.87 -20.64
CA PHE A 159 -4.21 -8.79 -19.86
C PHE A 159 -4.64 -8.17 -18.51
N ILE A 160 -3.70 -7.60 -17.75
CA ILE A 160 -4.04 -7.00 -16.45
C ILE A 160 -4.92 -5.77 -16.60
N MET A 161 -4.73 -4.97 -17.67
CA MET A 161 -5.61 -3.83 -17.96
C MET A 161 -7.04 -4.26 -18.28
N VAL A 162 -7.23 -5.28 -19.11
CA VAL A 162 -8.56 -5.82 -19.45
C VAL A 162 -9.27 -6.38 -18.22
N VAL A 163 -8.55 -7.14 -17.38
CA VAL A 163 -9.08 -7.65 -16.11
C VAL A 163 -9.48 -6.49 -15.18
N SER A 164 -8.64 -5.47 -15.06
CA SER A 164 -8.94 -4.29 -14.23
C SER A 164 -10.16 -3.51 -14.74
N MET A 165 -10.31 -3.37 -16.07
CA MET A 165 -11.53 -2.80 -16.65
C MET A 165 -12.76 -3.63 -16.31
N GLY A 166 -12.69 -4.95 -16.42
CA GLY A 166 -13.78 -5.84 -16.03
C GLY A 166 -14.20 -5.67 -14.57
N ILE A 167 -13.24 -5.60 -13.66
CA ILE A 167 -13.50 -5.37 -12.23
C ILE A 167 -14.12 -3.99 -11.99
N SER A 168 -13.76 -2.99 -12.78
CA SER A 168 -14.28 -1.62 -12.65
C SER A 168 -15.82 -1.54 -12.84
N PHE A 169 -16.43 -2.44 -13.60
CA PHE A 169 -17.89 -2.50 -13.76
C PHE A 169 -18.65 -2.85 -12.47
N VAL A 170 -17.99 -3.47 -11.50
CA VAL A 170 -18.59 -3.78 -10.19
C VAL A 170 -18.88 -2.51 -9.38
N GLY A 171 -18.23 -1.41 -9.74
CA GLY A 171 -18.35 -0.10 -9.08
C GLY A 171 -17.38 0.09 -7.92
N LEU A 172 -16.90 1.32 -7.79
CA LEU A 172 -15.86 1.69 -6.80
C LEU A 172 -16.23 1.31 -5.37
N THR A 173 -17.45 1.60 -4.94
CA THR A 173 -17.90 1.34 -3.56
C THR A 173 -17.87 -0.15 -3.22
N ASN A 174 -18.30 -1.01 -4.14
CA ASN A 174 -18.31 -2.46 -3.92
C ASN A 174 -16.88 -3.04 -3.93
N VAL A 175 -16.03 -2.57 -4.84
CA VAL A 175 -14.62 -2.98 -4.90
C VAL A 175 -13.90 -2.58 -3.60
N VAL A 176 -14.10 -1.37 -3.11
CA VAL A 176 -13.51 -0.92 -1.84
C VAL A 176 -14.06 -1.70 -0.66
N LYS A 177 -15.38 -1.90 -0.59
CA LYS A 177 -16.05 -2.56 0.54
C LYS A 177 -15.68 -4.03 0.66
N TYR A 178 -15.74 -4.76 -0.43
CA TYR A 178 -15.53 -6.22 -0.43
C TYR A 178 -14.13 -6.60 -0.91
N GLY A 179 -13.65 -5.99 -2.00
CA GLY A 179 -12.36 -6.32 -2.60
C GLY A 179 -11.19 -6.05 -1.65
N TYR A 180 -11.13 -4.86 -1.05
CA TYR A 180 -10.03 -4.53 -0.12
C TYR A 180 -10.08 -5.37 1.15
N GLY A 181 -11.28 -5.71 1.64
CA GLY A 181 -11.44 -6.60 2.79
C GLY A 181 -10.85 -7.99 2.50
N TYR A 182 -11.24 -8.62 1.40
CA TYR A 182 -10.72 -9.93 1.02
C TYR A 182 -9.22 -9.89 0.70
N CYS A 183 -8.75 -8.87 -0.02
CA CYS A 183 -7.33 -8.68 -0.26
C CYS A 183 -6.54 -8.46 1.04
N GLY A 184 -7.11 -7.79 2.03
CA GLY A 184 -6.51 -7.65 3.36
C GLY A 184 -6.31 -8.99 4.05
N TYR A 185 -7.32 -9.86 4.07
CA TYR A 185 -7.21 -11.22 4.65
C TYR A 185 -6.17 -12.07 3.92
N LEU A 186 -6.18 -12.03 2.58
CA LEU A 186 -5.17 -12.72 1.78
C LEU A 186 -3.77 -12.15 2.03
N GLY A 187 -3.64 -10.84 2.18
CA GLY A 187 -2.38 -10.18 2.51
C GLY A 187 -1.81 -10.62 3.86
N ILE A 188 -2.66 -10.78 4.89
CA ILE A 188 -2.25 -11.34 6.18
C ILE A 188 -1.72 -12.76 5.99
N ALA A 189 -2.49 -13.63 5.33
CA ALA A 189 -2.17 -15.05 5.21
C ALA A 189 -0.94 -15.31 4.33
N ILE A 190 -0.81 -14.62 3.18
CA ILE A 190 0.19 -14.92 2.16
C ILE A 190 1.47 -14.08 2.32
N ILE A 191 1.36 -12.86 2.88
CA ILE A 191 2.50 -11.93 2.97
C ILE A 191 2.96 -11.77 4.41
N ILE A 192 2.08 -11.34 5.32
CA ILE A 192 2.49 -10.98 6.68
C ILE A 192 2.94 -12.20 7.47
N VAL A 193 2.16 -13.28 7.45
CA VAL A 193 2.50 -14.50 8.20
C VAL A 193 3.82 -15.12 7.71
N PRO A 194 4.07 -15.36 6.41
CA PRO A 194 5.36 -15.86 5.95
C PRO A 194 6.53 -14.90 6.20
N LEU A 195 6.31 -13.59 6.11
CA LEU A 195 7.35 -12.59 6.36
C LEU A 195 7.79 -12.62 7.83
N LEU A 196 6.83 -12.68 8.76
CA LEU A 196 7.11 -12.73 10.20
C LEU A 196 7.68 -14.07 10.67
N THR A 197 7.33 -15.17 10.01
CA THR A 197 7.82 -16.50 10.40
C THR A 197 9.11 -16.86 9.66
N VAL A 198 9.00 -17.11 8.36
CA VAL A 198 10.13 -17.58 7.52
C VAL A 198 11.13 -16.45 7.27
N GLY A 199 10.65 -15.22 7.03
CA GLY A 199 11.50 -14.06 6.79
C GLY A 199 12.36 -13.73 8.00
N PHE A 200 11.76 -13.70 9.20
CA PHE A 200 12.49 -13.45 10.44
C PHE A 200 13.49 -14.55 10.76
N TYR A 201 13.14 -15.84 10.55
CA TYR A 201 14.02 -16.95 10.76
C TYR A 201 15.23 -16.93 9.80
N LYS A 202 14.98 -16.72 8.50
CA LYS A 202 16.05 -16.62 7.49
C LYS A 202 16.98 -15.43 7.72
N ASN A 203 16.42 -14.28 8.07
CA ASN A 203 17.21 -13.09 8.35
C ASN A 203 18.10 -13.28 9.57
N ARG A 204 17.58 -13.90 10.63
CA ARG A 204 18.37 -14.25 11.82
C ARG A 204 19.51 -15.22 11.51
N LYS A 205 19.24 -16.21 10.66
CA LYS A 205 20.27 -17.19 10.21
C LYS A 205 21.35 -16.48 9.40
N PHE A 206 20.97 -15.66 8.42
CA PHE A 206 21.89 -14.89 7.59
C PHE A 206 22.78 -13.93 8.42
N MET A 207 22.20 -13.25 9.40
CA MET A 207 22.96 -12.38 10.31
C MET A 207 23.97 -13.13 11.17
N LYS A 208 23.64 -14.35 11.60
CA LYS A 208 24.58 -15.19 12.35
C LYS A 208 25.73 -15.71 11.48
N GLU A 209 25.43 -16.16 10.27
CA GLU A 209 26.45 -16.64 9.32
C GLU A 209 27.45 -15.53 8.98
N ASN A 210 26.97 -14.35 8.57
CA ASN A 210 27.85 -13.21 8.27
C ASN A 210 28.62 -12.69 9.50
N SER A 211 28.09 -12.82 10.71
CA SER A 211 28.82 -12.45 11.93
C SER A 211 29.90 -13.47 12.30
N GLN A 212 29.74 -14.72 11.92
CA GLN A 212 30.77 -15.75 12.09
C GLN A 212 31.89 -15.59 11.06
N ASP A 213 31.53 -15.38 9.78
CA ASP A 213 32.51 -15.13 8.72
C ASP A 213 33.36 -13.89 8.99
N ALA A 214 32.76 -12.81 9.51
CA ALA A 214 33.50 -11.64 9.93
C ALA A 214 34.47 -11.92 11.10
N LYS A 215 34.08 -12.76 12.07
CA LYS A 215 34.96 -13.12 13.19
C LYS A 215 36.13 -13.98 12.74
N VAL A 216 35.88 -14.96 11.85
CA VAL A 216 36.92 -15.84 11.30
C VAL A 216 37.94 -15.01 10.51
N SER A 217 37.49 -14.07 9.69
CA SER A 217 38.40 -13.19 8.93
C SER A 217 39.24 -12.25 9.83
N PHE A 218 38.72 -11.86 11.00
CA PHE A 218 39.50 -11.09 11.97
C PHE A 218 40.52 -11.98 12.71
N GLU A 219 40.17 -13.20 13.07
CA GLU A 219 41.12 -14.14 13.74
C GLU A 219 42.26 -14.53 12.81
N GLU A 220 42.03 -14.83 11.54
CA GLU A 220 43.07 -15.11 10.55
C GLU A 220 44.07 -13.96 10.37
N VAL A 221 43.61 -12.71 10.39
CA VAL A 221 44.48 -11.53 10.28
C VAL A 221 45.36 -11.31 11.55
N TYR A 222 44.89 -11.77 12.71
CA TYR A 222 45.66 -11.64 13.95
C TYR A 222 46.63 -12.81 14.20
N GLU A 223 46.45 -13.98 13.58
CA GLU A 223 47.39 -15.10 13.65
C GLU A 223 48.54 -14.99 12.65
N GLU A 224 48.42 -14.19 11.58
CA GLU A 224 49.50 -13.93 10.62
C GLU A 224 50.48 -12.79 10.99
N ASN A 225 50.28 -12.09 12.12
CA ASN A 225 51.16 -11.05 12.64
C ASN A 225 51.76 -11.45 13.99
#